data_8cd19f9bf5813666375a80dc27fe3014
#
_entry.id   8cd19f9bf5813666375a80dc27fe3014
#
_cell.length_a   1.000
_cell.length_b   1.000
_cell.length_c   1.000
_cell.angle_alpha   90.00
_cell.angle_beta   90.00
_cell.angle_gamma   90.00
#
_symmetry.space_group_name_H-M   'P 1'
#
loop_
_entity.id
_entity.type
_entity.pdbx_description
1 polymer ?
#
loop_
_entity_poly.entity_id
_entity_poly.type
_entity_poly.pdbx_seq_one_letter_code
_entity_poly.pdbx_strand_id
1 'polypeptide(L)'
;MGYFTFKHDCSNAPITLTIEVEYAIAFSRGDYWTPEETTIDQCKYTLLCAGIDMTKCIMNSNHKKLIGEIEDAVNAAIWQDDENQ
;
A
#
# COMPACT_ATOMS: atom_id res chain seq x y z
N MET A 1 -12.28 -7.53 -0.82
CA MET A 1 -10.96 -7.77 -1.43
C MET A 1 -10.81 -6.87 -2.66
N GLY A 2 -9.72 -6.18 -2.78
CA GLY A 2 -9.47 -5.25 -3.86
C GLY A 2 -8.10 -5.47 -4.51
N TYR A 3 -8.02 -5.07 -5.77
CA TYR A 3 -6.78 -5.05 -6.53
C TYR A 3 -6.77 -3.79 -7.40
N PHE A 4 -5.67 -3.07 -7.35
CA PHE A 4 -5.51 -1.87 -8.19
C PHE A 4 -4.04 -1.59 -8.43
N THR A 5 -3.78 -0.72 -9.40
CA THR A 5 -2.43 -0.29 -9.76
C THR A 5 -2.38 1.23 -9.80
N PHE A 6 -1.32 1.81 -9.27
CA PHE A 6 -1.13 3.25 -9.36
C PHE A 6 0.35 3.58 -9.54
N LYS A 7 0.62 4.80 -10.00
CA LYS A 7 1.99 5.30 -10.15
C LYS A 7 2.31 6.26 -9.01
N HIS A 8 3.52 6.15 -8.49
CA HIS A 8 4.00 7.00 -7.40
C HIS A 8 5.37 7.56 -7.75
N ASP A 9 5.48 8.89 -7.71
CA ASP A 9 6.76 9.56 -7.85
C ASP A 9 7.43 9.65 -6.49
N CYS A 10 8.59 9.02 -6.35
CA CYS A 10 9.28 8.98 -5.08
C CYS A 10 9.98 10.31 -4.80
N SER A 11 9.72 10.89 -3.64
CA SER A 11 10.40 12.12 -3.23
C SER A 11 11.77 11.84 -2.61
N ASN A 12 11.99 10.64 -2.11
CA ASN A 12 13.26 10.24 -1.51
C ASN A 12 14.21 9.53 -2.48
N ALA A 13 13.83 9.36 -3.74
CA ALA A 13 14.64 8.80 -4.80
C ALA A 13 14.12 9.31 -6.15
N PRO A 14 14.98 9.56 -7.16
CA PRO A 14 14.52 10.10 -8.44
C PRO A 14 13.95 9.02 -9.35
N ILE A 15 12.95 8.30 -8.86
CA ILE A 15 12.31 7.21 -9.60
C ILE A 15 10.79 7.32 -9.50
N THR A 16 10.12 6.83 -10.54
CA THR A 16 8.67 6.64 -10.54
C THR A 16 8.39 5.15 -10.50
N LEU A 17 7.58 4.74 -9.52
CA LEU A 17 7.21 3.35 -9.35
C LEU A 17 5.78 3.12 -9.79
N THR A 18 5.55 1.99 -10.47
CA THR A 18 4.21 1.46 -10.66
C THR A 18 3.97 0.46 -9.55
N ILE A 19 2.96 0.69 -8.74
CA ILE A 19 2.68 -0.14 -7.57
C ILE A 19 1.38 -0.90 -7.81
N GLU A 20 1.49 -2.24 -7.83
CA GLU A 20 0.33 -3.12 -7.90
C GLU A 20 -0.02 -3.53 -6.47
N VAL A 21 -1.27 -3.28 -6.07
CA VAL A 21 -1.72 -3.52 -4.70
C VAL A 21 -2.87 -4.51 -4.69
N GLU A 22 -2.77 -5.49 -3.82
CA GLU A 22 -3.83 -6.44 -3.51
C GLU A 22 -4.11 -6.36 -2.02
N TYR A 23 -5.37 -6.16 -1.65
CA TYR A 23 -5.71 -5.92 -0.25
C TYR A 23 -7.05 -6.54 0.12
N ALA A 24 -7.26 -6.74 1.42
CA ALA A 24 -8.54 -7.12 2.00
C ALA A 24 -8.80 -6.25 3.22
N ILE A 25 -10.03 -5.79 3.35
CA ILE A 25 -10.44 -4.98 4.49
C ILE A 25 -11.36 -5.81 5.38
N ALA A 26 -11.06 -5.81 6.67
CA ALA A 26 -11.87 -6.44 7.68
C ALA A 26 -12.68 -5.38 8.41
N PHE A 27 -13.98 -5.64 8.53
CA PHE A 27 -14.87 -4.80 9.32
C PHE A 27 -15.23 -5.55 10.61
N SER A 28 -14.95 -4.93 11.75
CA SER A 28 -15.31 -5.47 13.05
C SER A 28 -16.51 -4.70 13.58
N ARG A 29 -17.63 -5.40 13.82
CA ARG A 29 -18.74 -4.81 14.54
C ARG A 29 -18.30 -4.58 15.97
N GLY A 30 -18.41 -3.35 16.42
CA GLY A 30 -18.17 -3.05 17.80
C GLY A 30 -19.16 -3.78 18.71
N ASP A 31 -18.73 -4.09 19.91
CA ASP A 31 -19.60 -4.53 20.96
C ASP A 31 -19.79 -3.41 21.98
N TYR A 32 -20.33 -3.73 23.15
CA TYR A 32 -20.57 -2.74 24.19
C TYR A 32 -19.29 -2.03 24.65
N TRP A 33 -18.14 -2.72 24.56
CA TRP A 33 -16.87 -2.22 25.07
C TRP A 33 -15.91 -1.77 23.97
N THR A 34 -16.13 -2.21 22.73
CA THR A 34 -15.22 -1.98 21.61
C THR A 34 -15.96 -1.26 20.50
N PRO A 35 -15.46 -0.11 20.00
CA PRO A 35 -16.09 0.58 18.88
C PRO A 35 -15.97 -0.21 17.57
N GLU A 36 -16.85 0.09 16.63
CA GLU A 36 -16.73 -0.45 15.28
C GLU A 36 -15.42 -0.01 14.68
N GLU A 37 -14.73 -0.93 14.02
CA GLU A 37 -13.44 -0.66 13.42
C GLU A 37 -13.31 -1.30 12.05
N THR A 38 -12.75 -0.56 11.11
CA THR A 38 -12.39 -1.05 9.79
C THR A 38 -10.88 -1.02 9.68
N THR A 39 -10.29 -2.17 9.42
CA THR A 39 -8.83 -2.32 9.34
C THR A 39 -8.43 -3.02 8.05
N ILE A 40 -7.19 -2.77 7.61
CA ILE A 40 -6.61 -3.51 6.50
C ILE A 40 -6.13 -4.85 7.04
N ASP A 41 -6.83 -5.93 6.65
CA ASP A 41 -6.52 -7.28 7.12
C ASP A 41 -5.34 -7.88 6.35
N GLN A 42 -5.31 -7.68 5.04
CA GLN A 42 -4.23 -8.17 4.18
C GLN A 42 -3.80 -7.07 3.23
N CYS A 43 -2.52 -6.98 3.00
CA CYS A 43 -1.97 -6.04 2.04
C CYS A 43 -0.71 -6.65 1.42
N LYS A 44 -0.74 -6.82 0.10
CA LYS A 44 0.41 -7.23 -0.68
C LYS A 44 0.61 -6.21 -1.79
N TYR A 45 1.83 -5.83 -2.04
CA TYR A 45 2.12 -4.92 -3.13
C TYR A 45 3.40 -5.31 -3.84
N THR A 46 3.44 -5.01 -5.13
CA THR A 46 4.58 -5.23 -6.00
C THR A 46 5.04 -3.89 -6.54
N LEU A 47 6.34 -3.64 -6.45
CA LEU A 47 6.95 -2.39 -6.89
C LEU A 47 7.63 -2.62 -8.23
N LEU A 48 7.17 -1.92 -9.26
CA LEU A 48 7.70 -2.05 -10.61
C LEU A 48 8.35 -0.73 -11.04
N CYS A 49 9.57 -0.81 -11.53
CA CYS A 49 10.28 0.32 -12.11
C CYS A 49 10.58 0.00 -13.58
N ALA A 50 9.99 0.76 -14.49
CA ALA A 50 10.10 0.52 -15.94
C ALA A 50 9.77 -0.93 -16.34
N GLY A 51 8.76 -1.51 -15.70
CA GLY A 51 8.33 -2.88 -15.97
C GLY A 51 9.14 -3.95 -15.26
N ILE A 52 10.14 -3.58 -14.49
CA ILE A 52 11.00 -4.52 -13.76
C ILE A 52 10.56 -4.59 -12.30
N ASP A 53 10.37 -5.80 -11.78
CA ASP A 53 10.02 -6.02 -10.38
C ASP A 53 11.20 -5.66 -9.48
N MET A 54 11.07 -4.57 -8.75
CA MET A 54 12.07 -4.05 -7.84
C MET A 54 11.72 -4.27 -6.37
N THR A 55 10.67 -5.03 -6.10
CA THR A 55 10.15 -5.20 -4.73
C THR A 55 11.23 -5.66 -3.76
N LYS A 56 11.91 -6.75 -4.10
CA LYS A 56 12.95 -7.29 -3.22
C LYS A 56 14.15 -6.36 -3.09
N CYS A 57 14.55 -5.71 -4.18
CA CYS A 57 15.67 -4.77 -4.15
C CYS A 57 15.39 -3.59 -3.22
N ILE A 58 14.19 -3.03 -3.30
CA ILE A 58 13.80 -1.88 -2.48
C ILE A 58 13.59 -2.30 -1.03
N MET A 59 12.88 -3.40 -0.79
CA MET A 59 12.58 -3.85 0.57
C MET A 59 13.81 -4.36 1.32
N ASN A 60 14.78 -4.92 0.61
CA ASN A 60 16.03 -5.36 1.21
C ASN A 60 17.08 -4.25 1.29
N SER A 61 16.85 -3.10 0.67
CA SER A 61 17.71 -1.94 0.85
C SER A 61 17.45 -1.36 2.24
N ASN A 62 18.45 -0.77 2.86
CA ASN A 62 18.26 -0.14 4.15
C ASN A 62 17.73 1.30 4.02
N HIS A 63 17.06 1.60 2.91
CA HIS A 63 16.55 2.94 2.63
C HIS A 63 15.20 3.16 3.30
N LYS A 64 15.24 3.35 4.62
CA LYS A 64 14.03 3.43 5.46
C LYS A 64 13.06 4.54 5.05
N LYS A 65 13.58 5.69 4.62
CA LYS A 65 12.74 6.81 4.17
C LYS A 65 11.94 6.47 2.94
N LEU A 66 12.57 5.80 1.98
CA LEU A 66 11.89 5.37 0.76
C LEU A 66 10.83 4.31 1.06
N ILE A 67 11.18 3.33 1.88
CA ILE A 67 10.23 2.28 2.28
C ILE A 67 9.03 2.86 3.01
N GLY A 68 9.26 3.78 3.96
CA GLY A 68 8.18 4.46 4.67
C GLY A 68 7.28 5.27 3.76
N GLU A 69 7.85 5.99 2.80
CA GLU A 69 7.08 6.74 1.81
C GLU A 69 6.19 5.82 0.98
N ILE A 70 6.73 4.68 0.54
CA ILE A 70 5.97 3.70 -0.25
C ILE A 70 4.82 3.12 0.58
N GLU A 71 5.07 2.74 1.82
CA GLU A 71 4.04 2.20 2.70
C GLU A 71 2.92 3.20 2.94
N ASP A 72 3.25 4.46 3.19
CA ASP A 72 2.26 5.51 3.38
C ASP A 72 1.43 5.72 2.10
N ALA A 73 2.08 5.73 0.94
CA ALA A 73 1.39 5.88 -0.34
C ALA A 73 0.44 4.72 -0.60
N VAL A 74 0.85 3.49 -0.31
CA VAL A 74 0.02 2.30 -0.46
C VAL A 74 -1.19 2.35 0.47
N ASN A 75 -0.98 2.69 1.73
CA ASN A 75 -2.08 2.80 2.69
C ASN A 75 -3.11 3.86 2.28
N ALA A 76 -2.64 5.03 1.88
CA ALA A 76 -3.53 6.10 1.42
C ALA A 76 -4.32 5.67 0.17
N ALA A 77 -3.65 4.99 -0.76
CA ALA A 77 -4.28 4.51 -1.98
C ALA A 77 -5.35 3.44 -1.70
N ILE A 78 -5.10 2.55 -0.75
CA ILE A 78 -6.07 1.51 -0.35
C ILE A 78 -7.34 2.15 0.19
N TRP A 79 -7.22 3.11 1.11
CA TRP A 79 -8.39 3.77 1.69
C TRP A 79 -9.16 4.56 0.65
N GLN A 80 -8.46 5.20 -0.29
CA GLN A 80 -9.10 5.93 -1.38
C GLN A 80 -9.84 4.98 -2.34
N ASP A 81 -9.25 3.82 -2.67
CA ASP A 81 -9.89 2.82 -3.50
C ASP A 81 -11.14 2.26 -2.82
N ASP A 82 -11.07 1.99 -1.53
CA ASP A 82 -12.19 1.48 -0.75
C ASP A 82 -13.35 2.49 -0.72
N GLU A 83 -13.06 3.79 -0.58
CA GLU A 83 -14.08 4.84 -0.59
C GLU A 83 -14.81 4.94 -1.93
N ASN A 84 -14.15 4.58 -3.03
CA ASN A 84 -14.72 4.66 -4.37
C ASN A 84 -15.53 3.42 -4.76
N GLN A 85 -15.68 2.46 -3.88
CA GLN A 85 -16.47 1.23 -4.12
C GLN A 85 -17.88 1.29 -3.45
#